data_38cc5be4d2ddecdc2bc3d4dc4b0f9935
#
_entry.id   38cc5be4d2ddecdc2bc3d4dc4b0f9935
#
_cell.length_a   1.000
_cell.length_b   1.000
_cell.length_c   1.000
_cell.angle_alpha   90.00
_cell.angle_beta   90.00
_cell.angle_gamma   90.00
#
_symmetry.space_group_name_H-M   'P 1'
#
loop_
_entity.id
_entity.type
_entity.pdbx_description
1 polymer ?
#
loop_
_entity_poly.entity_id
_entity_poly.type
_entity_poly.pdbx_seq_one_letter_code
_entity_poly.pdbx_strand_id
1 'polypeptide(L)'
;MESPSSGLEFLALHPFVRATVRDKINGTIVGSALGDCIGLYTAKYRCVATCTSLALQACKAWTDDTDHALLIVLSYLHHDGKELSPKDIAQRLQVWVEQGLRCLDRPPCGLGRTVGTVVRSTGYLSNPTQVAYDCWVKSNRSIAPNGSLMRTHPLGIICLAATLPETFQIAANFSAITHADPRCIVACCTVTGLIRGILRGEVLHEGNVDEIIDKAFAWVDEWVKKRAGGADASGSECNTNPEENELHEHGALLEMKEYTRHAKATSFEELELDDSQKMGYVYKAFGAAILALRLGMRQAGHESRSDGAAQEPHSVVFEKVITQLTFEGGDADTNACVAGALLGCWFGYNSLPPQWRDAMQHVAWMMGKCQALSQIVGGEELFVDHYHILGHGLQPPRYKGSEDPDTAIDGGKGLMSTQELKEREQEFMYQYLVRSKEATEREKKRSLEAGEKRKKTARLGGMFSSLRG
;
A
#
# COMPACT_ATOMS: atom_id res chain seq x y z
N MET A 1 -9.37 -14.79 33.19
CA MET A 1 -9.01 -13.44 32.72
C MET A 1 -7.56 -13.52 32.27
N GLU A 2 -7.32 -13.73 30.99
CA GLU A 2 -5.98 -13.68 30.45
C GLU A 2 -5.54 -12.21 30.47
N SER A 3 -4.31 -11.96 30.96
CA SER A 3 -3.70 -10.64 30.97
C SER A 3 -3.67 -10.04 29.55
N PRO A 4 -3.84 -8.70 29.39
CA PRO A 4 -3.68 -8.07 28.10
C PRO A 4 -2.33 -8.48 27.50
N SER A 5 -2.32 -8.80 26.21
CA SER A 5 -1.13 -9.30 25.50
C SER A 5 0.06 -8.37 25.77
N SER A 6 1.15 -8.93 26.27
CA SER A 6 2.39 -8.21 26.61
C SER A 6 2.99 -7.54 25.39
N GLY A 7 2.52 -6.39 24.99
CA GLY A 7 2.98 -5.67 23.79
C GLY A 7 2.16 -4.43 23.48
N LEU A 8 1.05 -4.25 24.18
CA LEU A 8 0.15 -3.10 23.98
C LEU A 8 0.09 -2.15 25.19
N GLU A 9 0.93 -2.37 26.20
CA GLU A 9 0.94 -1.57 27.44
C GLU A 9 1.15 -0.08 27.17
N PHE A 10 1.85 0.27 26.09
CA PHE A 10 2.07 1.65 25.70
C PHE A 10 0.77 2.38 25.34
N LEU A 11 -0.27 1.67 24.91
CA LEU A 11 -1.59 2.25 24.64
C LEU A 11 -2.29 2.71 25.91
N ALA A 12 -1.98 2.09 27.04
CA ALA A 12 -2.54 2.47 28.35
C ALA A 12 -1.90 3.73 28.95
N LEU A 13 -0.77 4.19 28.40
CA LEU A 13 -0.05 5.34 28.96
C LEU A 13 -0.87 6.63 28.98
N HIS A 14 -1.57 6.94 27.91
CA HIS A 14 -2.37 8.16 27.83
C HIS A 14 -3.41 8.08 26.68
N PRO A 15 -4.62 8.69 26.84
CA PRO A 15 -5.62 8.79 25.78
C PRO A 15 -5.09 9.38 24.45
N PHE A 16 -4.18 10.34 24.51
CA PHE A 16 -3.54 10.89 23.30
C PHE A 16 -2.74 9.86 22.51
N VAL A 17 -2.07 8.90 23.18
CA VAL A 17 -1.35 7.83 22.51
C VAL A 17 -2.34 7.00 21.70
N ARG A 18 -3.45 6.60 22.29
CA ARG A 18 -4.49 5.82 21.61
C ARG A 18 -5.11 6.58 20.43
N ALA A 19 -5.45 7.84 20.63
CA ALA A 19 -5.99 8.69 19.56
C ALA A 19 -5.01 8.83 18.40
N THR A 20 -3.72 9.06 18.70
CA THR A 20 -2.66 9.17 17.71
C THR A 20 -2.44 7.86 16.96
N VAL A 21 -2.39 6.72 17.64
CA VAL A 21 -2.22 5.41 17.00
C VAL A 21 -3.39 5.12 16.06
N ARG A 22 -4.63 5.37 16.49
CA ARG A 22 -5.82 5.21 15.65
C ARG A 22 -5.78 6.13 14.42
N ASP A 23 -5.42 7.38 14.58
CA ASP A 23 -5.29 8.34 13.48
C ASP A 23 -4.23 7.90 12.48
N LYS A 24 -3.10 7.38 12.95
CA LYS A 24 -2.02 6.83 12.12
C LYS A 24 -2.42 5.52 11.43
N ILE A 25 -3.18 4.63 12.07
CA ILE A 25 -3.73 3.41 11.43
C ILE A 25 -4.61 3.82 10.24
N ASN A 26 -5.55 4.73 10.45
CA ASN A 26 -6.39 5.24 9.39
C ASN A 26 -5.57 5.94 8.30
N GLY A 27 -4.59 6.74 8.71
CA GLY A 27 -3.65 7.42 7.82
C GLY A 27 -2.85 6.47 6.94
N THR A 28 -2.42 5.32 7.48
CA THR A 28 -1.67 4.30 6.74
C THR A 28 -2.50 3.73 5.58
N ILE A 29 -3.71 3.28 5.87
CA ILE A 29 -4.56 2.62 4.84
C ILE A 29 -5.07 3.66 3.83
N VAL A 30 -5.60 4.79 4.30
CA VAL A 30 -6.16 5.81 3.40
C VAL A 30 -5.06 6.56 2.65
N GLY A 31 -3.92 6.81 3.27
CA GLY A 31 -2.76 7.43 2.63
C GLY A 31 -2.18 6.56 1.50
N SER A 32 -2.14 5.25 1.69
CA SER A 32 -1.79 4.28 0.65
C SER A 32 -2.76 4.36 -0.54
N ALA A 33 -4.05 4.28 -0.29
CA ALA A 33 -5.08 4.35 -1.33
C ALA A 33 -5.08 5.71 -2.07
N LEU A 34 -4.77 6.81 -1.37
CA LEU A 34 -4.59 8.12 -2.00
C LEU A 34 -3.38 8.14 -2.93
N GLY A 35 -2.25 7.57 -2.48
CA GLY A 35 -1.05 7.45 -3.30
C GLY A 35 -1.34 6.69 -4.59
N ASP A 36 -1.97 5.54 -4.51
CA ASP A 36 -2.43 4.71 -5.62
C ASP A 36 -3.34 5.53 -6.59
N CYS A 37 -4.40 6.16 -6.06
CA CYS A 37 -5.28 7.00 -6.87
C CYS A 37 -4.54 8.12 -7.60
N ILE A 38 -3.65 8.86 -6.93
CA ILE A 38 -2.94 10.00 -7.50
C ILE A 38 -1.89 9.55 -8.51
N GLY A 39 -1.14 8.47 -8.20
CA GLY A 39 -0.16 7.87 -9.10
C GLY A 39 -0.78 7.42 -10.42
N LEU A 40 -1.97 6.83 -10.37
CA LEU A 40 -2.73 6.45 -11.55
C LEU A 40 -3.06 7.64 -12.49
N TYR A 41 -3.27 8.84 -11.94
CA TYR A 41 -3.51 10.06 -12.74
C TYR A 41 -2.28 10.48 -13.54
N THR A 42 -1.09 10.30 -13.00
CA THR A 42 0.16 10.74 -13.62
C THR A 42 0.74 9.74 -14.60
N ALA A 43 0.48 8.44 -14.42
CA ALA A 43 0.86 7.37 -15.35
C ALA A 43 0.41 7.63 -16.81
N LYS A 44 -0.59 8.49 -17.00
CA LYS A 44 -1.14 8.86 -18.31
C LYS A 44 -0.15 9.57 -19.25
N TYR A 45 0.88 10.17 -18.74
CA TYR A 45 1.79 10.98 -19.57
C TYR A 45 2.91 10.17 -20.24
N ARG A 46 3.15 8.91 -19.84
CA ARG A 46 4.26 8.09 -20.38
C ARG A 46 3.91 6.64 -20.73
N CYS A 47 2.73 6.14 -20.40
CA CYS A 47 2.32 4.77 -20.72
C CYS A 47 0.97 4.74 -21.46
N VAL A 48 0.82 3.78 -22.38
CA VAL A 48 -0.48 3.51 -22.99
C VAL A 48 -1.40 2.93 -21.91
N ALA A 49 -2.17 3.82 -21.28
CA ALA A 49 -3.15 3.41 -20.29
C ALA A 49 -4.15 2.43 -20.91
N THR A 50 -4.35 1.31 -20.24
CA THR A 50 -5.42 0.37 -20.61
C THR A 50 -6.77 1.07 -20.43
N CYS A 51 -7.80 0.61 -21.16
CA CYS A 51 -9.16 1.14 -21.02
C CYS A 51 -9.63 1.18 -19.56
N THR A 52 -9.21 0.20 -18.77
CA THR A 52 -9.54 0.05 -17.35
C THR A 52 -8.93 1.17 -16.49
N SER A 53 -7.66 1.52 -16.71
CA SER A 53 -6.98 2.62 -15.98
C SER A 53 -7.67 3.97 -16.17
N LEU A 54 -8.11 4.28 -17.39
CA LEU A 54 -8.81 5.54 -17.69
C LEU A 54 -10.18 5.64 -17.01
N ALA A 55 -10.89 4.51 -16.88
CA ALA A 55 -12.17 4.48 -16.16
C ALA A 55 -11.98 4.73 -14.66
N LEU A 56 -10.93 4.15 -14.05
CA LEU A 56 -10.61 4.36 -12.64
C LEU A 56 -10.21 5.80 -12.34
N GLN A 57 -9.40 6.42 -13.21
CA GLN A 57 -9.06 7.83 -13.09
C GLN A 57 -10.31 8.74 -13.07
N ALA A 58 -11.26 8.48 -13.99
CA ALA A 58 -12.50 9.24 -14.03
C ALA A 58 -13.36 9.07 -12.77
N CYS A 59 -13.22 7.94 -12.09
CA CYS A 59 -13.95 7.61 -10.86
C CYS A 59 -13.20 7.93 -9.57
N LYS A 60 -11.95 8.43 -9.63
CA LYS A 60 -11.09 8.62 -8.45
C LYS A 60 -10.97 7.35 -7.62
N ALA A 61 -10.80 6.23 -8.30
CA ALA A 61 -10.67 4.91 -7.74
C ALA A 61 -9.19 4.48 -7.74
N TRP A 62 -8.87 3.55 -6.89
CA TRP A 62 -7.56 2.91 -6.76
C TRP A 62 -7.41 1.68 -7.67
N THR A 63 -6.22 1.04 -7.68
CA THR A 63 -5.86 -0.14 -8.49
C THR A 63 -5.78 -1.43 -7.66
N ASP A 64 -5.05 -2.44 -8.18
CA ASP A 64 -4.72 -3.68 -7.46
C ASP A 64 -3.84 -3.44 -6.24
N ASP A 65 -3.05 -2.38 -6.20
CA ASP A 65 -2.24 -2.01 -5.04
C ASP A 65 -3.08 -1.95 -3.76
N THR A 66 -4.13 -1.15 -3.78
CA THR A 66 -5.05 -1.01 -2.65
C THR A 66 -5.95 -2.23 -2.49
N ASP A 67 -6.47 -2.81 -3.58
CA ASP A 67 -7.32 -4.00 -3.49
C ASP A 67 -6.59 -5.14 -2.77
N HIS A 68 -5.34 -5.43 -3.12
CA HIS A 68 -4.57 -6.51 -2.48
C HIS A 68 -4.27 -6.22 -0.99
N ALA A 69 -4.03 -4.97 -0.64
CA ALA A 69 -3.90 -4.57 0.76
C ALA A 69 -5.20 -4.77 1.54
N LEU A 70 -6.34 -4.42 0.93
CA LEU A 70 -7.66 -4.64 1.50
C LEU A 70 -7.98 -6.12 1.67
N LEU A 71 -7.51 -7.03 0.78
CA LEU A 71 -7.67 -8.47 0.99
C LEU A 71 -7.04 -8.92 2.32
N ILE A 72 -5.90 -8.36 2.71
CA ILE A 72 -5.24 -8.65 4.00
C ILE A 72 -6.10 -8.12 5.16
N VAL A 73 -6.59 -6.89 5.06
CA VAL A 73 -7.48 -6.31 6.07
C VAL A 73 -8.74 -7.14 6.22
N LEU A 74 -9.43 -7.45 5.12
CA LEU A 74 -10.68 -8.21 5.13
C LEU A 74 -10.49 -9.63 5.66
N SER A 75 -9.38 -10.30 5.34
CA SER A 75 -9.02 -11.60 5.90
C SER A 75 -8.90 -11.55 7.42
N TYR A 76 -8.10 -10.60 7.92
CA TYR A 76 -7.87 -10.45 9.35
C TYR A 76 -9.15 -10.08 10.12
N LEU A 77 -9.98 -9.20 9.54
CA LEU A 77 -11.28 -8.85 10.07
C LEU A 77 -12.25 -10.04 10.10
N HIS A 78 -12.27 -10.86 9.04
CA HIS A 78 -13.15 -12.05 8.95
C HIS A 78 -12.93 -13.03 10.09
N HIS A 79 -11.70 -13.19 10.50
CA HIS A 79 -11.29 -14.07 11.60
C HIS A 79 -11.27 -13.38 12.98
N ASP A 80 -11.90 -12.22 13.14
CA ASP A 80 -11.94 -11.45 14.40
C ASP A 80 -10.54 -11.17 14.99
N GLY A 81 -9.51 -11.06 14.14
CA GLY A 81 -8.13 -10.86 14.57
C GLY A 81 -7.42 -12.10 15.17
N LYS A 82 -8.07 -13.26 15.19
CA LYS A 82 -7.53 -14.47 15.81
C LYS A 82 -6.59 -15.25 14.88
N GLU A 83 -6.77 -15.09 13.59
CA GLU A 83 -5.99 -15.78 12.57
C GLU A 83 -5.46 -14.79 11.54
N LEU A 84 -4.18 -14.95 11.20
CA LEU A 84 -3.51 -14.23 10.12
C LEU A 84 -2.87 -15.28 9.20
N SER A 85 -3.62 -15.73 8.20
CA SER A 85 -3.27 -16.89 7.38
C SER A 85 -2.83 -16.47 5.97
N PRO A 86 -1.55 -16.73 5.59
CA PRO A 86 -1.10 -16.57 4.20
C PRO A 86 -1.92 -17.43 3.22
N LYS A 87 -2.45 -18.58 3.66
CA LYS A 87 -3.28 -19.46 2.85
C LYS A 87 -4.66 -18.82 2.54
N ASP A 88 -5.28 -18.16 3.52
CA ASP A 88 -6.53 -17.43 3.27
C ASP A 88 -6.30 -16.29 2.27
N ILE A 89 -5.17 -15.58 2.39
CA ILE A 89 -4.80 -14.55 1.40
C ILE A 89 -4.57 -15.14 0.02
N ALA A 90 -3.95 -16.31 -0.09
CA ALA A 90 -3.78 -16.99 -1.36
C ALA A 90 -5.14 -17.33 -2.02
N GLN A 91 -6.12 -17.78 -1.25
CA GLN A 91 -7.48 -18.03 -1.72
C GLN A 91 -8.18 -16.74 -2.17
N ARG A 92 -8.06 -15.67 -1.38
CA ARG A 92 -8.62 -14.35 -1.73
C ARG A 92 -7.99 -13.76 -2.98
N LEU A 93 -6.66 -13.91 -3.15
CA LEU A 93 -5.97 -13.50 -4.37
C LEU A 93 -6.45 -14.28 -5.59
N GLN A 94 -6.73 -15.58 -5.46
CA GLN A 94 -7.29 -16.37 -6.57
C GLN A 94 -8.66 -15.84 -6.98
N VAL A 95 -9.56 -15.62 -6.01
CA VAL A 95 -10.87 -15.04 -6.29
C VAL A 95 -10.73 -13.64 -6.89
N TRP A 96 -9.81 -12.82 -6.37
CA TRP A 96 -9.59 -11.47 -6.89
C TRP A 96 -9.06 -11.48 -8.33
N VAL A 97 -8.14 -12.37 -8.67
CA VAL A 97 -7.60 -12.50 -10.05
C VAL A 97 -8.70 -12.86 -11.05
N GLU A 98 -9.70 -13.59 -10.63
CA GLU A 98 -10.82 -14.03 -11.47
C GLU A 98 -11.99 -13.03 -11.46
N GLN A 99 -12.31 -12.49 -10.29
CA GLN A 99 -13.56 -11.78 -10.04
C GLN A 99 -13.40 -10.35 -9.50
N GLY A 100 -12.18 -9.94 -9.15
CA GLY A 100 -11.91 -8.64 -8.53
C GLY A 100 -12.38 -8.55 -7.08
N LEU A 101 -12.53 -7.33 -6.57
CA LEU A 101 -12.93 -7.07 -5.18
C LEU A 101 -14.45 -7.19 -5.04
N ARG A 102 -14.92 -8.38 -4.63
CA ARG A 102 -16.34 -8.75 -4.63
C ARG A 102 -17.21 -7.88 -3.73
N CYS A 103 -16.74 -7.51 -2.54
CA CYS A 103 -17.53 -6.67 -1.62
C CYS A 103 -17.92 -5.30 -2.24
N LEU A 104 -17.12 -4.78 -3.17
CA LEU A 104 -17.39 -3.52 -3.88
C LEU A 104 -17.84 -3.73 -5.34
N ASP A 105 -18.06 -4.97 -5.79
CA ASP A 105 -18.39 -5.34 -7.18
C ASP A 105 -17.41 -4.76 -8.22
N ARG A 106 -16.15 -4.61 -7.84
CA ARG A 106 -15.11 -4.08 -8.71
C ARG A 106 -14.42 -5.20 -9.48
N PRO A 107 -14.27 -5.09 -10.81
CA PRO A 107 -13.44 -6.02 -11.58
C PRO A 107 -11.97 -5.91 -11.17
N PRO A 108 -11.15 -6.95 -11.43
CA PRO A 108 -9.72 -6.87 -11.18
C PRO A 108 -9.11 -5.78 -12.07
N CYS A 109 -8.29 -4.90 -11.49
CA CYS A 109 -7.72 -3.76 -12.17
C CYS A 109 -6.24 -3.64 -11.85
N GLY A 110 -5.40 -3.64 -12.87
CA GLY A 110 -3.95 -3.52 -12.68
C GLY A 110 -3.23 -4.84 -12.40
N LEU A 111 -3.81 -6.01 -12.68
CA LEU A 111 -3.20 -7.31 -12.37
C LEU A 111 -1.77 -7.44 -12.87
N GLY A 112 -0.81 -7.44 -11.94
CA GLY A 112 0.60 -7.63 -12.19
C GLY A 112 0.91 -9.02 -12.78
N ARG A 113 1.85 -9.07 -13.74
CA ARG A 113 2.20 -10.31 -14.45
C ARG A 113 2.60 -11.44 -13.50
N THR A 114 3.43 -11.15 -12.51
CA THR A 114 3.92 -12.17 -11.55
C THR A 114 2.79 -12.74 -10.71
N VAL A 115 1.93 -11.88 -10.13
CA VAL A 115 0.75 -12.33 -9.38
C VAL A 115 -0.14 -13.19 -10.25
N GLY A 116 -0.48 -12.70 -11.46
CA GLY A 116 -1.34 -13.44 -12.38
C GLY A 116 -0.77 -14.79 -12.81
N THR A 117 0.55 -14.88 -13.02
CA THR A 117 1.21 -16.14 -13.39
C THR A 117 1.21 -17.13 -12.22
N VAL A 118 1.62 -16.70 -11.03
CA VAL A 118 1.73 -17.57 -9.86
C VAL A 118 0.35 -18.06 -9.42
N VAL A 119 -0.61 -17.16 -9.28
CA VAL A 119 -1.95 -17.49 -8.77
C VAL A 119 -2.72 -18.44 -9.72
N ARG A 120 -2.51 -18.31 -11.03
CA ARG A 120 -3.13 -19.21 -12.04
C ARG A 120 -2.39 -20.53 -12.23
N SER A 121 -1.24 -20.72 -11.59
CA SER A 121 -0.47 -21.94 -11.72
C SER A 121 -1.15 -23.12 -11.01
N THR A 122 -1.05 -24.30 -11.64
CA THR A 122 -1.61 -25.54 -11.05
C THR A 122 -1.01 -25.80 -9.67
N GLY A 123 -1.85 -26.15 -8.71
CA GLY A 123 -1.42 -26.47 -7.35
C GLY A 123 -1.18 -25.25 -6.44
N TYR A 124 -1.44 -24.02 -6.91
CA TYR A 124 -1.21 -22.80 -6.13
C TYR A 124 -1.85 -22.86 -4.74
N LEU A 125 -3.12 -23.20 -4.62
CA LEU A 125 -3.80 -23.28 -3.32
C LEU A 125 -3.32 -24.42 -2.43
N SER A 126 -2.68 -25.45 -3.01
CA SER A 126 -2.12 -26.57 -2.24
C SER A 126 -0.83 -26.16 -1.54
N ASN A 127 0.06 -25.43 -2.24
CA ASN A 127 1.29 -24.89 -1.67
C ASN A 127 1.68 -23.56 -2.38
N PRO A 128 1.11 -22.41 -1.95
CA PRO A 128 1.34 -21.13 -2.61
C PRO A 128 2.83 -20.75 -2.66
N THR A 129 3.55 -20.96 -1.56
CA THR A 129 4.96 -20.57 -1.45
C THR A 129 5.85 -21.38 -2.39
N GLN A 130 5.62 -22.70 -2.50
CA GLN A 130 6.37 -23.54 -3.43
C GLN A 130 6.09 -23.17 -4.89
N VAL A 131 4.83 -22.94 -5.24
CA VAL A 131 4.47 -22.53 -6.60
C VAL A 131 5.08 -21.18 -6.96
N ALA A 132 5.09 -20.22 -6.04
CA ALA A 132 5.75 -18.93 -6.24
C ALA A 132 7.25 -19.09 -6.42
N TYR A 133 7.88 -19.95 -5.64
CA TYR A 133 9.29 -20.27 -5.75
C TYR A 133 9.61 -20.92 -7.11
N ASP A 134 8.87 -21.93 -7.54
CA ASP A 134 9.06 -22.62 -8.82
C ASP A 134 8.91 -21.64 -10.01
N CYS A 135 7.94 -20.73 -9.94
CA CYS A 135 7.77 -19.69 -10.96
C CYS A 135 8.97 -18.74 -11.00
N TRP A 136 9.50 -18.36 -9.84
CA TRP A 136 10.68 -17.51 -9.76
C TRP A 136 11.93 -18.21 -10.30
N VAL A 137 12.17 -19.48 -9.95
CA VAL A 137 13.27 -20.28 -10.50
C VAL A 137 13.16 -20.40 -12.02
N LYS A 138 11.96 -20.68 -12.55
CA LYS A 138 11.70 -20.72 -14.01
C LYS A 138 12.01 -19.39 -14.72
N SER A 139 12.00 -18.28 -14.02
CA SER A 139 12.40 -16.96 -14.54
C SER A 139 13.92 -16.71 -14.45
N ASN A 140 14.72 -17.75 -14.19
CA ASN A 140 16.15 -17.65 -13.88
C ASN A 140 16.45 -16.73 -12.70
N ARG A 141 15.55 -16.66 -11.70
CA ARG A 141 15.67 -15.81 -10.50
C ARG A 141 15.88 -14.31 -10.82
N SER A 142 15.47 -13.89 -12.02
CA SER A 142 15.77 -12.55 -12.56
C SER A 142 14.72 -11.50 -12.20
N ILE A 143 13.54 -11.91 -11.70
CA ILE A 143 12.42 -11.01 -11.47
C ILE A 143 12.19 -10.77 -9.99
N ALA A 144 12.21 -9.50 -9.61
CA ALA A 144 11.87 -9.02 -8.27
C ALA A 144 10.89 -7.83 -8.35
N PRO A 145 9.61 -8.08 -8.71
CA PRO A 145 8.64 -6.99 -8.87
C PRO A 145 8.04 -6.56 -7.52
N ASN A 146 7.43 -5.38 -7.53
CA ASN A 146 6.87 -4.71 -6.35
C ASN A 146 5.51 -5.22 -5.86
N GLY A 147 4.89 -6.20 -6.54
CA GLY A 147 3.50 -6.63 -6.28
C GLY A 147 3.24 -7.29 -4.92
N SER A 148 4.26 -7.66 -4.13
CA SER A 148 4.07 -8.00 -2.72
C SER A 148 4.28 -6.80 -1.80
N LEU A 149 5.16 -5.85 -2.19
CA LEU A 149 5.46 -4.67 -1.40
C LEU A 149 4.25 -3.73 -1.32
N MET A 150 3.56 -3.51 -2.43
CA MET A 150 2.40 -2.62 -2.52
C MET A 150 1.29 -2.94 -1.51
N ARG A 151 1.14 -4.22 -1.16
CA ARG A 151 0.07 -4.72 -0.27
C ARG A 151 0.50 -4.95 1.18
N THR A 152 1.78 -4.76 1.52
CA THR A 152 2.35 -5.22 2.80
C THR A 152 1.99 -4.32 3.99
N HIS A 153 1.63 -3.06 3.76
CA HIS A 153 1.44 -2.05 4.80
C HIS A 153 0.40 -2.40 5.88
N PRO A 154 -0.72 -3.11 5.63
CA PRO A 154 -1.63 -3.51 6.70
C PRO A 154 -1.00 -4.46 7.72
N LEU A 155 0.01 -5.24 7.30
CA LEU A 155 0.71 -6.15 8.21
C LEU A 155 1.44 -5.40 9.33
N GLY A 156 1.98 -4.19 9.05
CA GLY A 156 2.60 -3.37 10.08
C GLY A 156 1.62 -2.89 11.15
N ILE A 157 0.36 -2.70 10.79
CA ILE A 157 -0.73 -2.40 11.70
C ILE A 157 -1.11 -3.65 12.52
N ILE A 158 -1.31 -4.78 11.85
CA ILE A 158 -1.70 -6.05 12.47
C ILE A 158 -0.63 -6.53 13.47
N CYS A 159 0.64 -6.27 13.16
CA CYS A 159 1.78 -6.61 14.02
C CYS A 159 2.03 -5.62 15.18
N LEU A 160 1.06 -4.75 15.51
CA LEU A 160 1.22 -3.73 16.57
C LEU A 160 1.71 -4.31 17.91
N ALA A 161 1.23 -5.50 18.30
CA ALA A 161 1.64 -6.20 19.52
C ALA A 161 2.87 -7.11 19.33
N ALA A 162 3.24 -7.45 18.09
CA ALA A 162 4.31 -8.39 17.79
C ALA A 162 5.70 -7.76 17.99
N THR A 163 6.70 -8.59 18.24
CA THR A 163 8.11 -8.19 18.20
C THR A 163 8.55 -7.89 16.77
N LEU A 164 9.68 -7.20 16.61
CA LEU A 164 10.19 -6.87 15.28
C LEU A 164 10.58 -8.13 14.46
N PRO A 165 11.24 -9.16 15.02
CA PRO A 165 11.50 -10.39 14.29
C PRO A 165 10.23 -11.15 13.87
N GLU A 166 9.21 -11.21 14.72
CA GLU A 166 7.91 -11.79 14.37
C GLU A 166 7.23 -11.01 13.23
N THR A 167 7.33 -9.68 13.26
CA THR A 167 6.84 -8.81 12.20
C THR A 167 7.52 -9.11 10.86
N PHE A 168 8.83 -9.28 10.87
CA PHE A 168 9.58 -9.68 9.67
C PHE A 168 9.18 -11.06 9.16
N GLN A 169 9.00 -12.04 10.07
CA GLN A 169 8.55 -13.37 9.69
C GLN A 169 7.17 -13.34 9.02
N ILE A 170 6.24 -12.56 9.56
CA ILE A 170 4.90 -12.38 8.99
C ILE A 170 5.01 -11.74 7.61
N ALA A 171 5.75 -10.63 7.46
CA ALA A 171 5.95 -9.96 6.18
C ALA A 171 6.56 -10.88 5.12
N ALA A 172 7.58 -11.66 5.50
CA ALA A 172 8.22 -12.65 4.63
C ALA A 172 7.22 -13.73 4.15
N ASN A 173 6.44 -14.29 5.07
CA ASN A 173 5.44 -15.32 4.75
C ASN A 173 4.37 -14.78 3.77
N PHE A 174 3.92 -13.54 3.95
CA PHE A 174 2.91 -12.92 3.09
C PHE A 174 3.46 -12.47 1.73
N SER A 175 4.75 -12.13 1.65
CA SER A 175 5.41 -11.89 0.37
C SER A 175 5.56 -13.21 -0.41
N ALA A 176 6.07 -14.25 0.25
CA ALA A 176 6.45 -15.52 -0.36
C ALA A 176 5.32 -16.29 -1.04
N ILE A 177 4.05 -16.01 -0.74
CA ILE A 177 2.92 -16.68 -1.43
C ILE A 177 2.81 -16.31 -2.92
N THR A 178 3.50 -15.25 -3.37
CA THR A 178 3.53 -14.81 -4.78
C THR A 178 4.91 -14.36 -5.24
N HIS A 179 5.76 -13.89 -4.32
CA HIS A 179 7.06 -13.27 -4.59
C HIS A 179 8.14 -13.92 -3.73
N ALA A 180 8.83 -14.89 -4.28
CA ALA A 180 9.85 -15.67 -3.56
C ALA A 180 11.24 -15.00 -3.52
N ASP A 181 11.45 -13.96 -4.34
CA ASP A 181 12.74 -13.26 -4.44
C ASP A 181 13.11 -12.56 -3.12
N PRO A 182 14.33 -12.77 -2.57
CA PRO A 182 14.78 -12.16 -1.32
C PRO A 182 14.70 -10.63 -1.32
N ARG A 183 14.85 -9.98 -2.48
CA ARG A 183 14.73 -8.52 -2.62
C ARG A 183 13.31 -8.05 -2.36
N CYS A 184 12.30 -8.81 -2.78
CA CYS A 184 10.90 -8.53 -2.45
C CYS A 184 10.64 -8.72 -0.95
N ILE A 185 11.19 -9.76 -0.37
CA ILE A 185 11.01 -10.10 1.04
C ILE A 185 11.61 -9.01 1.95
N VAL A 186 12.86 -8.57 1.68
CA VAL A 186 13.50 -7.54 2.52
C VAL A 186 12.78 -6.21 2.44
N ALA A 187 12.29 -5.82 1.26
CA ALA A 187 11.49 -4.61 1.10
C ALA A 187 10.18 -4.68 1.90
N CYS A 188 9.47 -5.82 1.85
CA CYS A 188 8.26 -6.05 2.66
C CYS A 188 8.55 -6.00 4.16
N CYS A 189 9.61 -6.69 4.62
CA CYS A 189 10.01 -6.67 6.04
C CYS A 189 10.30 -5.25 6.52
N THR A 190 11.03 -4.47 5.72
CA THR A 190 11.41 -3.10 6.09
C THR A 190 10.19 -2.18 6.21
N VAL A 191 9.32 -2.16 5.20
CA VAL A 191 8.11 -1.30 5.22
C VAL A 191 7.16 -1.71 6.35
N THR A 192 6.95 -3.01 6.54
CA THR A 192 6.11 -3.53 7.64
C THR A 192 6.69 -3.15 9.00
N GLY A 193 8.01 -3.31 9.19
CA GLY A 193 8.73 -2.94 10.42
C GLY A 193 8.68 -1.44 10.71
N LEU A 194 8.81 -0.60 9.68
CA LEU A 194 8.69 0.86 9.81
C LEU A 194 7.30 1.29 10.26
N ILE A 195 6.25 0.76 9.64
CA ILE A 195 4.86 1.09 10.03
C ILE A 195 4.61 0.67 11.47
N ARG A 196 4.97 -0.57 11.85
CA ARG A 196 4.89 -1.02 13.24
C ARG A 196 5.66 -0.07 14.19
N GLY A 197 6.91 0.26 13.86
CA GLY A 197 7.76 1.12 14.68
C GLY A 197 7.22 2.53 14.84
N ILE A 198 6.65 3.13 13.78
CA ILE A 198 6.00 4.44 13.83
C ILE A 198 4.76 4.41 14.73
N LEU A 199 3.92 3.37 14.61
CA LEU A 199 2.72 3.21 15.43
C LEU A 199 3.04 3.03 16.90
N ARG A 200 4.16 2.37 17.23
CA ARG A 200 4.63 2.15 18.60
C ARG A 200 5.47 3.29 19.18
N GLY A 201 5.79 4.31 18.38
CA GLY A 201 6.70 5.38 18.80
C GLY A 201 8.17 4.93 18.92
N GLU A 202 8.54 3.84 18.26
CA GLU A 202 9.92 3.33 18.19
C GLU A 202 10.71 3.97 17.03
N VAL A 203 10.02 4.52 16.02
CA VAL A 203 10.58 5.27 14.89
C VAL A 203 10.15 6.72 15.00
N LEU A 204 11.07 7.60 15.44
CA LEU A 204 10.83 9.02 15.71
C LEU A 204 11.69 9.95 14.83
N HIS A 205 12.75 9.44 14.24
CA HIS A 205 13.69 10.20 13.40
C HIS A 205 14.40 9.30 12.38
N GLU A 206 15.09 9.89 11.43
CA GLU A 206 15.72 9.17 10.31
C GLU A 206 16.71 8.08 10.75
N GLY A 207 17.42 8.28 11.88
CA GLY A 207 18.32 7.26 12.42
C GLY A 207 17.60 5.97 12.82
N ASN A 208 16.35 6.06 13.32
CA ASN A 208 15.55 4.87 13.59
C ASN A 208 15.06 4.19 12.29
N VAL A 209 14.87 4.95 11.22
CA VAL A 209 14.59 4.37 9.89
C VAL A 209 15.79 3.55 9.41
N ASP A 210 17.03 4.08 9.56
CA ASP A 210 18.26 3.34 9.23
C ASP A 210 18.42 2.06 10.04
N GLU A 211 18.10 2.10 11.34
CA GLU A 211 18.14 0.90 12.19
C GLU A 211 17.17 -0.20 11.71
N ILE A 212 15.97 0.15 11.30
CA ILE A 212 15.00 -0.84 10.79
C ILE A 212 15.47 -1.41 9.44
N ILE A 213 16.04 -0.57 8.56
CA ILE A 213 16.62 -0.98 7.28
C ILE A 213 17.72 -2.03 7.51
N ASP A 214 18.66 -1.74 8.40
CA ASP A 214 19.79 -2.64 8.69
C ASP A 214 19.33 -3.94 9.37
N LYS A 215 18.38 -3.85 10.31
CA LYS A 215 17.81 -5.03 11.00
C LYS A 215 17.03 -5.92 10.05
N ALA A 216 16.24 -5.35 9.13
CA ALA A 216 15.49 -6.12 8.14
C ALA A 216 16.41 -6.85 7.18
N PHE A 217 17.47 -6.20 6.70
CA PHE A 217 18.46 -6.85 5.84
C PHE A 217 19.14 -8.01 6.53
N ALA A 218 19.67 -7.78 7.74
CA ALA A 218 20.34 -8.83 8.51
C ALA A 218 19.43 -10.04 8.80
N TRP A 219 18.16 -9.78 9.14
CA TRP A 219 17.18 -10.82 9.39
C TRP A 219 16.86 -11.63 8.13
N VAL A 220 16.67 -10.97 6.98
CA VAL A 220 16.36 -11.67 5.71
C VAL A 220 17.57 -12.45 5.20
N ASP A 221 18.78 -11.92 5.34
CA ASP A 221 20.02 -12.63 4.98
C ASP A 221 20.16 -13.94 5.80
N GLU A 222 19.88 -13.88 7.09
CA GLU A 222 19.86 -15.08 7.94
C GLU A 222 18.70 -16.03 7.57
N TRP A 223 17.52 -15.48 7.28
CA TRP A 223 16.35 -16.28 6.89
C TRP A 223 16.59 -17.03 5.57
N VAL A 224 17.23 -16.40 4.58
CA VAL A 224 17.63 -17.04 3.32
C VAL A 224 18.63 -18.17 3.59
N LYS A 225 19.66 -17.93 4.41
CA LYS A 225 20.67 -18.93 4.77
C LYS A 225 20.07 -20.15 5.48
N LYS A 226 19.12 -19.94 6.39
CA LYS A 226 18.41 -21.05 7.09
C LYS A 226 17.59 -21.89 6.12
N ARG A 227 16.91 -21.29 5.17
CA ARG A 227 16.16 -22.03 4.14
C ARG A 227 17.10 -22.80 3.21
N ALA A 228 18.27 -22.22 2.90
CA ALA A 228 19.32 -22.86 2.14
C ALA A 228 19.89 -24.11 2.82
N GLY A 229 20.04 -24.08 4.14
CA GLY A 229 20.59 -25.20 4.91
C GLY A 229 19.62 -26.35 5.24
N GLY A 230 18.41 -26.37 4.66
CA GLY A 230 17.45 -27.47 4.82
C GLY A 230 16.80 -27.58 6.21
N ALA A 231 16.92 -26.57 7.07
CA ALA A 231 16.22 -26.55 8.37
C ALA A 231 14.82 -25.96 8.19
N ASP A 232 13.85 -26.82 7.93
CA ASP A 232 12.45 -26.47 8.10
C ASP A 232 12.18 -26.10 9.56
N ALA A 233 11.32 -25.11 9.79
CA ALA A 233 10.86 -24.72 11.13
C ALA A 233 10.13 -25.86 11.90
N SER A 234 10.00 -27.04 11.32
CA SER A 234 9.40 -28.24 11.88
C SER A 234 10.41 -29.26 12.43
N GLY A 235 11.73 -28.99 12.36
CA GLY A 235 12.74 -29.91 12.93
C GLY A 235 12.87 -31.26 12.26
N SER A 236 12.35 -31.44 11.04
CA SER A 236 12.51 -32.64 10.24
C SER A 236 13.76 -32.54 9.38
N GLU A 237 14.72 -33.43 9.61
CA GLU A 237 15.91 -33.57 8.76
C GLU A 237 15.49 -33.96 7.34
N CYS A 238 15.66 -33.08 6.37
CA CYS A 238 15.49 -33.42 4.97
C CYS A 238 16.81 -33.92 4.41
N ASN A 239 16.78 -35.09 3.79
CA ASN A 239 17.92 -35.76 3.15
C ASN A 239 18.55 -34.85 2.08
N THR A 240 19.86 -34.69 2.18
CA THR A 240 20.73 -33.98 1.25
C THR A 240 20.60 -34.51 -0.18
N ASN A 241 20.07 -33.66 -1.05
CA ASN A 241 20.05 -33.84 -2.51
C ASN A 241 20.74 -32.64 -3.20
N PRO A 242 21.17 -32.78 -4.47
CA PRO A 242 21.97 -31.76 -5.20
C PRO A 242 21.36 -30.34 -5.32
N GLU A 243 20.19 -30.10 -4.81
CA GLU A 243 19.53 -28.79 -4.68
C GLU A 243 20.22 -27.83 -3.70
N GLU A 244 21.17 -28.32 -2.86
CA GLU A 244 21.89 -27.49 -1.88
C GLU A 244 22.77 -26.40 -2.55
N ASN A 245 23.30 -26.66 -3.74
CA ASN A 245 24.07 -25.66 -4.49
C ASN A 245 23.18 -24.52 -5.06
N GLU A 246 21.92 -24.79 -5.35
CA GLU A 246 20.99 -23.79 -5.89
C GLU A 246 20.60 -22.75 -4.84
N LEU A 247 20.55 -23.13 -3.59
CA LEU A 247 20.15 -22.24 -2.49
C LEU A 247 21.26 -21.29 -2.03
N HIS A 248 22.54 -21.67 -2.21
CA HIS A 248 23.67 -20.74 -2.06
C HIS A 248 23.62 -19.57 -3.05
N GLU A 249 23.06 -19.76 -4.25
CA GLU A 249 22.89 -18.71 -5.23
C GLU A 249 21.83 -17.66 -4.83
N HIS A 250 20.90 -17.99 -3.94
CA HIS A 250 19.85 -17.05 -3.49
C HIS A 250 20.41 -15.94 -2.59
N GLY A 251 21.37 -16.24 -1.75
CA GLY A 251 22.07 -15.26 -0.92
C GLY A 251 22.84 -14.23 -1.77
N ALA A 252 23.32 -14.64 -2.94
CA ALA A 252 24.02 -13.75 -3.87
C ALA A 252 23.12 -12.67 -4.49
N LEU A 253 21.78 -12.84 -4.48
CA LEU A 253 20.83 -11.85 -5.00
C LEU A 253 20.47 -10.76 -3.98
N LEU A 254 20.76 -10.98 -2.70
CA LEU A 254 20.53 -10.00 -1.64
C LEU A 254 21.81 -9.19 -1.41
N GLU A 255 22.07 -8.22 -2.28
CA GLU A 255 23.25 -7.36 -2.20
C GLU A 255 23.00 -6.14 -1.32
N MET A 256 23.72 -6.05 -0.20
CA MET A 256 23.67 -4.91 0.73
C MET A 256 23.91 -3.57 0.00
N LYS A 257 24.82 -3.55 -0.96
CA LYS A 257 25.17 -2.33 -1.71
C LYS A 257 23.96 -1.81 -2.54
N GLU A 258 23.30 -2.70 -3.26
CA GLU A 258 22.12 -2.34 -4.08
C GLU A 258 20.95 -1.91 -3.18
N TYR A 259 20.65 -2.71 -2.15
CA TYR A 259 19.60 -2.40 -1.19
C TYR A 259 19.82 -1.04 -0.52
N THR A 260 21.04 -0.78 0.00
CA THR A 260 21.39 0.49 0.65
C THR A 260 21.32 1.67 -0.32
N ARG A 261 21.74 1.49 -1.58
CA ARG A 261 21.66 2.54 -2.60
C ARG A 261 20.22 3.05 -2.76
N HIS A 262 19.24 2.17 -2.80
CA HIS A 262 17.83 2.56 -2.90
C HIS A 262 17.28 3.08 -1.57
N ALA A 263 17.60 2.43 -0.45
CA ALA A 263 17.14 2.82 0.88
C ALA A 263 17.67 4.18 1.36
N LYS A 264 18.82 4.62 0.84
CA LYS A 264 19.50 5.88 1.20
C LYS A 264 19.57 6.87 0.02
N ALA A 265 18.72 6.72 -0.99
CA ALA A 265 18.60 7.69 -2.05
C ALA A 265 18.26 9.07 -1.48
N THR A 266 18.86 10.12 -2.05
CA THR A 266 18.74 11.51 -1.59
C THR A 266 17.80 12.33 -2.45
N SER A 267 17.50 11.86 -3.66
CA SER A 267 16.51 12.42 -4.57
C SER A 267 15.75 11.32 -5.32
N PHE A 268 14.58 11.64 -5.86
CA PHE A 268 13.81 10.67 -6.65
C PHE A 268 14.48 10.35 -7.99
N GLU A 269 15.21 11.31 -8.56
CA GLU A 269 15.95 11.12 -9.82
C GLU A 269 17.00 10.00 -9.70
N GLU A 270 17.66 9.85 -8.54
CA GLU A 270 18.64 8.77 -8.29
C GLU A 270 18.03 7.37 -8.41
N LEU A 271 16.71 7.26 -8.26
CA LEU A 271 15.98 6.00 -8.35
C LEU A 271 15.61 5.61 -9.78
N GLU A 272 15.75 6.54 -10.74
CA GLU A 272 15.44 6.30 -12.17
C GLU A 272 14.05 5.64 -12.37
N LEU A 273 13.02 6.19 -11.69
CA LEU A 273 11.70 5.57 -11.60
C LEU A 273 11.06 5.33 -12.96
N ASP A 274 11.34 6.16 -13.95
CA ASP A 274 10.78 6.12 -15.31
C ASP A 274 11.48 5.15 -16.27
N ASP A 275 12.49 4.39 -15.81
CA ASP A 275 13.10 3.34 -16.63
C ASP A 275 12.05 2.28 -17.01
N SER A 276 11.61 2.30 -18.26
CA SER A 276 10.53 1.47 -18.77
C SER A 276 10.78 -0.05 -18.69
N GLN A 277 12.05 -0.48 -18.59
CA GLN A 277 12.40 -1.88 -18.44
C GLN A 277 12.35 -2.36 -16.99
N LYS A 278 12.53 -1.44 -16.05
CA LYS A 278 12.64 -1.74 -14.61
C LYS A 278 11.66 -0.98 -13.74
N MET A 279 10.62 -0.33 -14.30
CA MET A 279 9.68 0.49 -13.53
C MET A 279 9.03 -0.27 -12.38
N GLY A 280 8.64 -1.54 -12.57
CA GLY A 280 8.07 -2.40 -11.53
C GLY A 280 9.09 -3.09 -10.62
N TYR A 281 10.38 -2.72 -10.64
CA TYR A 281 11.39 -3.31 -9.78
C TYR A 281 11.19 -2.89 -8.32
N VAL A 282 11.15 -3.87 -7.41
CA VAL A 282 10.76 -3.67 -6.01
C VAL A 282 11.57 -2.58 -5.29
N TYR A 283 12.89 -2.50 -5.53
CA TYR A 283 13.71 -1.50 -4.86
C TYR A 283 13.45 -0.07 -5.32
N LYS A 284 12.85 0.15 -6.49
CA LYS A 284 12.42 1.49 -6.91
C LYS A 284 11.25 1.98 -6.06
N ALA A 285 10.18 1.21 -5.95
CA ALA A 285 9.05 1.55 -5.08
C ALA A 285 9.46 1.62 -3.60
N PHE A 286 10.32 0.70 -3.15
CA PHE A 286 10.90 0.71 -1.81
C PHE A 286 11.70 2.00 -1.53
N GLY A 287 12.66 2.34 -2.39
CA GLY A 287 13.50 3.54 -2.24
C GLY A 287 12.68 4.82 -2.28
N ALA A 288 11.70 4.90 -3.20
CA ALA A 288 10.76 6.02 -3.29
C ALA A 288 9.97 6.23 -1.99
N ALA A 289 9.47 5.14 -1.39
CA ALA A 289 8.71 5.20 -0.15
C ALA A 289 9.59 5.62 1.06
N ILE A 290 10.81 5.10 1.16
CA ILE A 290 11.76 5.49 2.22
C ILE A 290 12.15 6.96 2.08
N LEU A 291 12.48 7.42 0.88
CA LEU A 291 12.81 8.83 0.64
C LEU A 291 11.62 9.74 0.97
N ALA A 292 10.41 9.38 0.55
CA ALA A 292 9.20 10.13 0.88
C ALA A 292 9.01 10.26 2.39
N LEU A 293 9.18 9.16 3.15
CA LEU A 293 9.12 9.20 4.63
C LEU A 293 10.16 10.17 5.21
N ARG A 294 11.42 10.11 4.74
CA ARG A 294 12.50 11.01 5.20
C ARG A 294 12.19 12.48 4.90
N LEU A 295 11.69 12.77 3.70
CA LEU A 295 11.24 14.11 3.34
C LEU A 295 10.11 14.61 4.25
N GLY A 296 9.14 13.74 4.56
CA GLY A 296 8.08 14.03 5.52
C GLY A 296 8.61 14.33 6.93
N MET A 297 9.56 13.52 7.42
CA MET A 297 10.21 13.71 8.73
C MET A 297 10.97 15.03 8.80
N ARG A 298 11.78 15.35 7.78
CA ARG A 298 12.57 16.60 7.72
C ARG A 298 11.69 17.85 7.71
N GLN A 299 10.59 17.82 6.97
CA GLN A 299 9.69 18.97 6.88
C GLN A 299 8.84 19.14 8.14
N ALA A 300 8.51 18.07 8.85
CA ALA A 300 7.85 18.12 10.15
C ALA A 300 8.80 18.56 11.29
N GLY A 301 10.09 18.23 11.21
CA GLY A 301 11.10 18.48 12.24
C GLY A 301 11.74 19.86 12.20
N HIS A 302 11.42 20.74 11.25
CA HIS A 302 11.94 22.11 11.20
C HIS A 302 11.29 23.01 12.27
N GLU A 303 11.44 22.64 13.54
CA GLU A 303 10.98 23.42 14.69
C GLU A 303 11.72 24.75 14.89
N SER A 304 12.69 25.08 14.07
CA SER A 304 13.49 26.30 14.25
C SER A 304 14.04 26.78 12.90
N ARG A 305 13.17 27.29 12.02
CA ARG A 305 13.67 28.27 11.08
C ARG A 305 13.90 29.58 11.84
N SER A 306 15.16 30.03 11.89
CA SER A 306 15.61 31.29 12.48
C SER A 306 14.93 32.54 11.89
N ASP A 307 14.09 32.37 10.89
CA ASP A 307 13.45 33.40 10.07
C ASP A 307 11.96 33.61 10.37
N GLY A 308 11.39 32.95 11.39
CA GLY A 308 9.99 33.16 11.81
C GLY A 308 8.95 32.70 10.78
N ALA A 309 9.32 31.90 9.76
CA ALA A 309 8.39 31.33 8.82
C ALA A 309 7.48 30.30 9.50
N ALA A 310 6.16 30.41 9.31
CA ALA A 310 5.20 29.47 9.86
C ALA A 310 5.47 28.06 9.34
N GLN A 311 5.34 27.05 10.24
CA GLN A 311 5.45 25.64 9.86
C GLN A 311 4.39 25.30 8.81
N GLU A 312 4.81 24.61 7.75
CA GLU A 312 3.91 24.20 6.69
C GLU A 312 2.95 23.10 7.19
N PRO A 313 1.64 23.17 6.92
CA PRO A 313 0.71 22.13 7.34
C PRO A 313 1.11 20.75 6.80
N HIS A 314 1.00 19.70 7.60
CA HIS A 314 1.35 18.33 7.20
C HIS A 314 0.60 17.87 5.94
N SER A 315 -0.63 18.31 5.72
CA SER A 315 -1.40 18.02 4.51
C SER A 315 -0.74 18.58 3.24
N VAL A 316 -0.15 19.77 3.34
CA VAL A 316 0.60 20.39 2.22
C VAL A 316 1.91 19.63 1.98
N VAL A 317 2.58 19.19 3.05
CA VAL A 317 3.79 18.37 2.94
C VAL A 317 3.48 17.04 2.25
N PHE A 318 2.42 16.32 2.69
CA PHE A 318 1.97 15.09 2.05
C PHE A 318 1.69 15.31 0.56
N GLU A 319 0.90 16.33 0.23
CA GLU A 319 0.54 16.66 -1.15
C GLU A 319 1.79 16.94 -2.02
N LYS A 320 2.72 17.73 -1.52
CA LYS A 320 3.96 18.06 -2.25
C LYS A 320 4.81 16.83 -2.52
N VAL A 321 5.06 16.00 -1.50
CA VAL A 321 5.93 14.82 -1.63
C VAL A 321 5.32 13.80 -2.59
N ILE A 322 4.02 13.49 -2.45
CA ILE A 322 3.33 12.56 -3.36
C ILE A 322 3.28 13.12 -4.78
N THR A 323 3.00 14.41 -4.95
CA THR A 323 2.99 15.07 -6.26
C THR A 323 4.37 15.00 -6.92
N GLN A 324 5.43 15.36 -6.20
CA GLN A 324 6.79 15.28 -6.71
C GLN A 324 7.13 13.86 -7.14
N LEU A 325 6.86 12.86 -6.28
CA LEU A 325 7.11 11.45 -6.57
C LEU A 325 6.39 10.98 -7.83
N THR A 326 5.11 11.31 -7.96
CA THR A 326 4.30 10.84 -9.11
C THR A 326 4.72 11.48 -10.44
N PHE A 327 5.32 12.67 -10.43
CA PHE A 327 5.86 13.30 -11.63
C PHE A 327 7.12 12.61 -12.17
N GLU A 328 7.82 11.83 -11.37
CA GLU A 328 8.94 10.99 -11.86
C GLU A 328 8.49 9.87 -12.80
N GLY A 329 7.20 9.54 -12.82
CA GLY A 329 6.64 8.54 -13.73
C GLY A 329 6.93 7.10 -13.33
N GLY A 330 7.09 6.22 -14.31
CA GLY A 330 7.28 4.79 -14.10
C GLY A 330 6.00 4.13 -13.55
N ASP A 331 6.14 3.28 -12.55
CA ASP A 331 5.05 2.61 -11.81
C ASP A 331 4.55 3.54 -10.70
N ALA A 332 4.00 4.69 -11.14
CA ALA A 332 3.74 5.82 -10.26
C ALA A 332 2.65 5.55 -9.22
N ASP A 333 1.66 4.71 -9.54
CA ASP A 333 0.61 4.26 -8.62
C ASP A 333 1.20 3.42 -7.48
N THR A 334 1.98 2.37 -7.80
CA THR A 334 2.66 1.56 -6.77
C THR A 334 3.67 2.38 -5.96
N ASN A 335 4.49 3.21 -6.62
CA ASN A 335 5.48 4.04 -5.92
C ASN A 335 4.80 4.97 -4.90
N ALA A 336 3.71 5.62 -5.32
CA ALA A 336 2.96 6.53 -4.46
C ALA A 336 2.06 5.79 -3.44
N CYS A 337 1.59 4.59 -3.75
CA CYS A 337 0.86 3.72 -2.82
C CYS A 337 1.71 3.43 -1.57
N VAL A 338 2.93 2.91 -1.77
CA VAL A 338 3.82 2.56 -0.64
C VAL A 338 4.31 3.82 0.09
N ALA A 339 4.64 4.89 -0.64
CA ALA A 339 5.00 6.18 -0.05
C ALA A 339 3.85 6.79 0.75
N GLY A 340 2.64 6.73 0.23
CA GLY A 340 1.43 7.21 0.89
C GLY A 340 1.11 6.45 2.16
N ALA A 341 1.38 5.13 2.20
CA ALA A 341 1.26 4.33 3.42
C ALA A 341 2.21 4.82 4.53
N LEU A 342 3.49 5.03 4.21
CA LEU A 342 4.49 5.49 5.18
C LEU A 342 4.23 6.93 5.64
N LEU A 343 3.94 7.85 4.72
CA LEU A 343 3.59 9.24 5.05
C LEU A 343 2.28 9.33 5.82
N GLY A 344 1.27 8.56 5.45
CA GLY A 344 0.00 8.49 6.16
C GLY A 344 0.16 7.92 7.56
N CYS A 345 1.05 6.93 7.74
CA CYS A 345 1.42 6.42 9.05
C CYS A 345 2.17 7.48 9.89
N TRP A 346 3.03 8.25 9.26
CA TRP A 346 3.79 9.30 9.94
C TRP A 346 2.91 10.46 10.39
N PHE A 347 2.11 11.03 9.50
CA PHE A 347 1.32 12.22 9.74
C PHE A 347 -0.07 11.97 10.36
N GLY A 348 -0.66 10.79 10.12
CA GLY A 348 -2.04 10.46 10.50
C GLY A 348 -3.07 10.87 9.45
N TYR A 349 -4.28 10.32 9.58
CA TYR A 349 -5.42 10.55 8.67
C TYR A 349 -5.88 12.01 8.61
N ASN A 350 -5.90 12.68 9.75
CA ASN A 350 -6.32 14.08 9.84
C ASN A 350 -5.39 15.04 9.10
N SER A 351 -4.16 14.61 8.83
CA SER A 351 -3.15 15.36 8.07
C SER A 351 -3.14 15.01 6.57
N LEU A 352 -4.00 14.13 6.09
CA LEU A 352 -4.13 13.87 4.66
C LEU A 352 -4.84 15.03 3.95
N PRO A 353 -4.48 15.37 2.69
CA PRO A 353 -5.11 16.45 1.94
C PRO A 353 -6.62 16.25 1.80
N PRO A 354 -7.48 17.11 2.38
CA PRO A 354 -8.93 16.90 2.39
C PRO A 354 -9.53 16.79 0.99
N GLN A 355 -9.04 17.61 0.03
CA GLN A 355 -9.51 17.62 -1.34
C GLN A 355 -9.24 16.31 -2.10
N TRP A 356 -8.23 15.54 -1.69
CA TRP A 356 -7.97 14.21 -2.24
C TRP A 356 -8.76 13.14 -1.49
N ARG A 357 -8.64 13.16 -0.15
CA ARG A 357 -9.26 12.20 0.75
C ARG A 357 -10.77 12.11 0.56
N ASP A 358 -11.46 13.26 0.62
CA ASP A 358 -12.92 13.33 0.59
C ASP A 358 -13.49 13.11 -0.83
N ALA A 359 -12.63 13.16 -1.85
CA ALA A 359 -12.99 12.89 -3.24
C ALA A 359 -12.78 11.43 -3.68
N MET A 360 -12.10 10.62 -2.86
CA MET A 360 -11.80 9.22 -3.18
C MET A 360 -13.08 8.36 -3.14
N GLN A 361 -13.24 7.50 -4.14
CA GLN A 361 -14.37 6.57 -4.19
C GLN A 361 -14.29 5.58 -3.01
N HIS A 362 -15.43 5.21 -2.45
CA HIS A 362 -15.54 4.24 -1.34
C HIS A 362 -14.81 4.61 -0.04
N VAL A 363 -14.40 5.87 0.17
CA VAL A 363 -13.66 6.28 1.38
C VAL A 363 -14.44 5.99 2.66
N ALA A 364 -15.76 6.21 2.68
CA ALA A 364 -16.58 5.94 3.86
C ALA A 364 -16.61 4.44 4.22
N TRP A 365 -16.70 3.56 3.21
CA TRP A 365 -16.60 2.12 3.39
C TRP A 365 -15.21 1.72 3.93
N MET A 366 -14.15 2.24 3.33
CA MET A 366 -12.77 1.99 3.76
C MET A 366 -12.56 2.44 5.22
N MET A 367 -13.06 3.61 5.59
CA MET A 367 -12.98 4.09 6.97
C MET A 367 -13.69 3.18 7.97
N GLY A 368 -14.82 2.57 7.58
CA GLY A 368 -15.48 1.55 8.40
C GLY A 368 -14.57 0.34 8.66
N LYS A 369 -13.83 -0.13 7.64
CA LYS A 369 -12.87 -1.23 7.80
C LYS A 369 -11.62 -0.82 8.60
N CYS A 370 -11.14 0.42 8.46
CA CYS A 370 -10.05 0.96 9.29
C CYS A 370 -10.44 1.04 10.77
N GLN A 371 -11.66 1.47 11.06
CA GLN A 371 -12.18 1.51 12.43
C GLN A 371 -12.27 0.11 13.04
N ALA A 372 -12.81 -0.85 12.28
CA ALA A 372 -12.86 -2.26 12.68
C ALA A 372 -11.46 -2.83 12.95
N LEU A 373 -10.50 -2.55 12.05
CA LEU A 373 -9.10 -2.96 12.22
C LEU A 373 -8.49 -2.38 13.50
N SER A 374 -8.72 -1.09 13.76
CA SER A 374 -8.23 -0.42 14.96
C SER A 374 -8.79 -1.06 16.25
N GLN A 375 -10.06 -1.47 16.23
CA GLN A 375 -10.68 -2.18 17.38
C GLN A 375 -10.02 -3.53 17.64
N ILE A 376 -9.75 -4.30 16.57
CA ILE A 376 -9.21 -5.63 16.71
C ILE A 376 -7.74 -5.59 17.15
N VAL A 377 -6.91 -4.73 16.55
CA VAL A 377 -5.46 -4.71 16.84
C VAL A 377 -5.13 -4.03 18.17
N GLY A 378 -5.93 -3.08 18.61
CA GLY A 378 -5.70 -2.31 19.84
C GLY A 378 -6.53 -2.77 21.03
N GLY A 379 -7.41 -3.77 20.86
CA GLY A 379 -8.30 -4.25 21.89
C GLY A 379 -9.30 -3.18 22.36
N GLU A 380 -9.86 -3.41 23.55
CA GLU A 380 -10.84 -2.48 24.15
C GLU A 380 -10.25 -1.08 24.41
N GLU A 381 -8.94 -0.98 24.63
CA GLU A 381 -8.27 0.27 24.97
C GLU A 381 -8.26 1.29 23.83
N LEU A 382 -8.07 0.90 22.58
CA LEU A 382 -8.15 1.82 21.43
C LEU A 382 -9.59 2.30 21.16
N PHE A 383 -10.56 1.63 21.76
CA PHE A 383 -11.96 1.80 21.44
C PHE A 383 -12.73 2.68 22.43
N VAL A 384 -12.45 2.56 23.72
CA VAL A 384 -13.21 3.16 24.82
C VAL A 384 -13.21 4.70 24.76
N ASP A 385 -12.09 5.32 24.35
CA ASP A 385 -11.96 6.78 24.41
C ASP A 385 -12.84 7.54 23.42
N HIS A 386 -13.19 6.94 22.28
CA HIS A 386 -13.98 7.65 21.26
C HIS A 386 -15.43 7.90 21.71
N TYR A 387 -16.00 7.02 22.52
CA TYR A 387 -17.37 7.13 23.00
C TYR A 387 -17.52 7.88 24.32
N HIS A 388 -16.50 7.86 25.17
CA HIS A 388 -16.49 8.67 26.40
C HIS A 388 -16.46 10.18 26.14
N ILE A 389 -15.78 10.61 25.06
CA ILE A 389 -15.71 12.02 24.64
C ILE A 389 -17.07 12.55 24.14
N LEU A 390 -17.93 11.68 23.60
CA LEU A 390 -19.24 12.04 23.04
C LEU A 390 -20.37 11.99 24.10
N GLY A 391 -20.08 11.66 25.36
CA GLY A 391 -21.04 11.73 26.46
C GLY A 391 -22.19 10.70 26.43
N HIS A 392 -22.14 9.77 25.52
CA HIS A 392 -23.18 8.74 25.37
C HIS A 392 -22.79 7.48 26.12
N GLY A 393 -22.85 7.34 27.36
CA GLY A 393 -22.51 6.17 28.19
C GLY A 393 -22.78 4.74 27.67
N LEU A 394 -22.93 4.57 26.40
CA LEU A 394 -23.10 3.31 25.68
C LEU A 394 -21.73 2.86 25.12
N GLN A 395 -21.29 1.68 25.52
CA GLN A 395 -20.16 1.05 24.85
C GLN A 395 -20.59 0.72 23.40
N PRO A 396 -19.77 1.04 22.40
CA PRO A 396 -20.08 0.67 21.04
C PRO A 396 -20.11 -0.87 20.91
N PRO A 397 -20.91 -1.39 19.99
CA PRO A 397 -20.93 -2.83 19.74
C PRO A 397 -19.52 -3.28 19.33
N ARG A 398 -19.07 -4.39 19.93
CA ARG A 398 -17.82 -5.03 19.53
C ARG A 398 -17.94 -5.45 18.06
N TYR A 399 -16.97 -5.05 17.24
CA TYR A 399 -16.92 -5.50 15.85
C TYR A 399 -16.78 -7.02 15.80
N LYS A 400 -17.57 -7.66 14.94
CA LYS A 400 -17.53 -9.08 14.68
C LYS A 400 -17.41 -9.29 13.17
N GLY A 401 -16.21 -9.61 12.73
CA GLY A 401 -15.88 -9.74 11.31
C GLY A 401 -16.68 -10.83 10.62
N SER A 402 -16.99 -11.93 11.33
CA SER A 402 -17.80 -13.03 10.79
C SER A 402 -19.27 -12.64 10.51
N GLU A 403 -19.77 -11.58 11.16
CA GLU A 403 -21.12 -11.03 10.92
C GLU A 403 -21.12 -9.94 9.83
N ASP A 404 -19.94 -9.44 9.40
CA ASP A 404 -19.79 -8.46 8.34
C ASP A 404 -19.62 -9.18 6.98
N PRO A 405 -20.63 -9.19 6.11
CA PRO A 405 -20.59 -9.95 4.87
C PRO A 405 -19.48 -9.51 3.92
N ASP A 406 -19.05 -8.23 3.98
CA ASP A 406 -17.98 -7.73 3.14
C ASP A 406 -16.63 -8.42 3.39
N THR A 407 -16.44 -8.99 4.60
CA THR A 407 -15.20 -9.67 4.97
C THR A 407 -15.11 -11.09 4.43
N ALA A 408 -16.22 -11.68 3.99
CA ALA A 408 -16.20 -12.97 3.34
C ALA A 408 -15.41 -12.93 2.03
N ILE A 409 -14.87 -14.07 1.62
CA ILE A 409 -14.04 -14.19 0.41
C ILE A 409 -14.80 -13.77 -0.87
N ASP A 410 -16.10 -13.98 -0.88
CA ASP A 410 -17.03 -13.62 -1.95
C ASP A 410 -17.72 -12.27 -1.73
N GLY A 411 -17.31 -11.53 -0.67
CA GLY A 411 -17.91 -10.25 -0.29
C GLY A 411 -19.37 -10.35 0.14
N GLY A 412 -19.81 -11.52 0.61
CA GLY A 412 -21.19 -11.78 1.01
C GLY A 412 -22.21 -11.81 -0.12
N LYS A 413 -21.74 -11.84 -1.37
CA LYS A 413 -22.59 -11.78 -2.59
C LYS A 413 -22.57 -13.05 -3.42
N GLY A 414 -21.78 -14.04 -3.00
CA GLY A 414 -21.51 -15.22 -3.79
C GLY A 414 -20.49 -14.99 -4.91
N LEU A 415 -19.92 -16.07 -5.43
CA LEU A 415 -19.04 -16.02 -6.60
C LEU A 415 -19.88 -15.92 -7.87
N MET A 416 -19.42 -15.10 -8.81
CA MET A 416 -20.08 -14.93 -10.11
C MET A 416 -19.79 -16.10 -11.03
N SER A 417 -20.78 -16.49 -11.80
CA SER A 417 -20.61 -17.40 -12.93
C SER A 417 -19.81 -16.73 -14.07
N THR A 418 -19.30 -17.54 -14.98
CA THR A 418 -18.61 -17.04 -16.18
C THR A 418 -19.48 -16.10 -17.02
N GLN A 419 -20.81 -16.32 -17.04
CA GLN A 419 -21.73 -15.49 -17.78
C GLN A 419 -21.88 -14.12 -17.11
N GLU A 420 -22.09 -14.07 -15.78
CA GLU A 420 -22.17 -12.82 -15.02
C GLU A 420 -20.89 -12.01 -15.09
N LEU A 421 -19.71 -12.66 -15.08
CA LEU A 421 -18.42 -11.97 -15.26
C LEU A 421 -18.33 -11.28 -16.62
N LYS A 422 -18.77 -11.93 -17.70
CA LYS A 422 -18.81 -11.33 -19.04
C LYS A 422 -19.76 -10.15 -19.11
N GLU A 423 -20.95 -10.28 -18.52
CA GLU A 423 -21.95 -9.21 -18.47
C GLU A 423 -21.42 -8.00 -17.70
N ARG A 424 -20.77 -8.23 -16.55
CA ARG A 424 -20.12 -7.17 -15.76
C ARG A 424 -19.00 -6.48 -16.54
N GLU A 425 -18.19 -7.23 -17.26
CA GLU A 425 -17.11 -6.66 -18.08
C GLU A 425 -17.69 -5.78 -19.22
N GLN A 426 -18.75 -6.24 -19.87
CA GLN A 426 -19.43 -5.48 -20.90
C GLN A 426 -20.04 -4.18 -20.35
N GLU A 427 -20.74 -4.26 -19.20
CA GLU A 427 -21.30 -3.07 -18.54
C GLU A 427 -20.20 -2.09 -18.12
N PHE A 428 -19.09 -2.59 -17.55
CA PHE A 428 -17.95 -1.76 -17.18
C PHE A 428 -17.36 -1.05 -18.39
N MET A 429 -17.18 -1.75 -19.51
CA MET A 429 -16.71 -1.18 -20.77
C MET A 429 -17.69 -0.13 -21.34
N TYR A 430 -18.98 -0.40 -21.27
CA TYR A 430 -20.00 0.56 -21.69
C TYR A 430 -19.95 1.85 -20.85
N GLN A 431 -19.95 1.72 -19.53
CA GLN A 431 -19.84 2.85 -18.61
C GLN A 431 -18.54 3.66 -18.82
N TYR A 432 -17.44 2.97 -19.11
CA TYR A 432 -16.19 3.60 -19.48
C TYR A 432 -16.33 4.46 -20.74
N LEU A 433 -16.91 3.92 -21.81
CA LEU A 433 -17.07 4.64 -23.07
C LEU A 433 -17.94 5.91 -22.89
N VAL A 434 -19.03 5.80 -22.12
CA VAL A 434 -19.91 6.93 -21.81
C VAL A 434 -19.14 8.03 -21.06
N ARG A 435 -18.43 7.66 -19.98
CA ARG A 435 -17.66 8.63 -19.16
C ARG A 435 -16.50 9.25 -19.92
N SER A 436 -15.80 8.47 -20.73
CA SER A 436 -14.71 8.96 -21.58
C SER A 436 -15.21 10.00 -22.58
N LYS A 437 -16.38 9.77 -23.20
CA LYS A 437 -17.02 10.72 -24.10
C LYS A 437 -17.38 12.02 -23.37
N GLU A 438 -18.04 11.92 -22.22
CA GLU A 438 -18.39 13.07 -21.39
C GLU A 438 -17.16 13.88 -20.94
N ALA A 439 -16.09 13.19 -20.53
CA ALA A 439 -14.83 13.85 -20.14
C ALA A 439 -14.22 14.64 -21.30
N THR A 440 -14.20 14.04 -22.51
CA THR A 440 -13.71 14.70 -23.73
C THR A 440 -14.56 15.92 -24.08
N GLU A 441 -15.88 15.84 -23.95
CA GLU A 441 -16.77 16.97 -24.21
C GLU A 441 -16.58 18.09 -23.18
N ARG A 442 -16.42 17.77 -21.90
CA ARG A 442 -16.10 18.75 -20.85
C ARG A 442 -14.77 19.45 -21.09
N GLU A 443 -13.74 18.71 -21.52
CA GLU A 443 -12.41 19.28 -21.83
C GLU A 443 -12.47 20.22 -23.05
N LYS A 444 -13.17 19.83 -24.11
CA LYS A 444 -13.44 20.70 -25.26
C LYS A 444 -14.15 21.99 -24.85
N LYS A 445 -15.17 21.88 -24.00
CA LYS A 445 -15.92 23.05 -23.50
C LYS A 445 -15.02 23.98 -22.68
N ARG A 446 -14.20 23.43 -21.76
CA ARG A 446 -13.21 24.22 -20.98
C ARG A 446 -12.19 24.91 -21.86
N SER A 447 -11.68 24.23 -22.88
CA SER A 447 -10.71 24.79 -23.83
C SER A 447 -11.31 25.92 -24.63
N LEU A 448 -12.58 25.81 -25.07
CA LEU A 448 -13.32 26.89 -25.76
C LEU A 448 -13.53 28.11 -24.84
N GLU A 449 -14.00 27.88 -23.60
CA GLU A 449 -14.19 28.94 -22.61
C GLU A 449 -12.87 29.67 -22.25
N ALA A 450 -11.78 28.92 -22.11
CA ALA A 450 -10.44 29.49 -21.89
C ALA A 450 -9.96 30.31 -23.09
N GLY A 451 -10.21 29.85 -24.31
CA GLY A 451 -9.92 30.55 -25.53
C GLY A 451 -10.70 31.85 -25.64
N GLU A 452 -11.99 31.86 -25.29
CA GLU A 452 -12.83 33.09 -25.28
C GLU A 452 -12.39 34.08 -24.19
N LYS A 453 -12.03 33.59 -22.98
CA LYS A 453 -11.47 34.45 -21.93
C LYS A 453 -10.17 35.12 -22.38
N ARG A 454 -9.24 34.39 -23.00
CA ARG A 454 -7.99 34.95 -23.55
C ARG A 454 -8.28 36.02 -24.63
N LYS A 455 -9.24 35.76 -25.52
CA LYS A 455 -9.63 36.78 -26.56
C LYS A 455 -10.26 38.01 -25.92
N LYS A 456 -11.09 37.88 -24.88
CA LYS A 456 -11.67 39.03 -24.14
C LYS A 456 -10.58 39.84 -23.43
N THR A 457 -9.63 39.17 -22.77
CA THR A 457 -8.51 39.87 -22.08
C THR A 457 -7.59 40.58 -23.07
N ALA A 458 -7.30 39.97 -24.24
CA ALA A 458 -6.49 40.58 -25.27
C ALA A 458 -7.19 41.84 -25.90
N ARG A 459 -8.51 41.77 -26.09
CA ARG A 459 -9.29 42.94 -26.58
C ARG A 459 -9.30 44.08 -25.55
N LEU A 460 -9.45 43.80 -24.27
CA LEU A 460 -9.37 44.80 -23.20
C LEU A 460 -7.96 45.42 -23.11
N GLY A 461 -6.90 44.60 -23.18
CA GLY A 461 -5.52 45.10 -23.19
C GLY A 461 -5.21 45.99 -24.38
N GLY A 462 -5.73 45.65 -25.58
CA GLY A 462 -5.61 46.50 -26.77
C GLY A 462 -6.35 47.84 -26.66
N MET A 463 -7.50 47.86 -25.98
CA MET A 463 -8.27 49.09 -25.75
C MET A 463 -7.59 50.05 -24.76
N PHE A 464 -6.89 49.50 -23.74
CA PHE A 464 -6.11 50.32 -22.80
C PHE A 464 -4.78 50.84 -23.36
N SER A 465 -4.21 50.18 -24.37
CA SER A 465 -3.00 50.68 -25.05
C SER A 465 -3.32 51.83 -26.04
N SER A 466 -4.51 51.85 -26.64
CA SER A 466 -4.93 52.94 -27.54
C SER A 466 -5.40 54.22 -26.82
N LEU A 467 -5.55 54.19 -25.49
CA LEU A 467 -5.88 55.37 -24.66
C LEU A 467 -4.64 56.04 -24.04
N ARG A 468 -3.44 55.56 -24.31
CA ARG A 468 -2.15 56.10 -23.84
C ARG A 468 -1.25 56.61 -24.97
N GLY A 469 -1.78 56.72 -26.18
CA GLY A 469 -1.10 57.34 -27.34
C GLY A 469 -1.59 58.75 -27.62
#